data_b68ffa8985cc7923e1d3992a284d05a1
#
_entry.id   b68ffa8985cc7923e1d3992a284d05a1
#
_cell.length_a   1.000
_cell.length_b   1.000
_cell.length_c   1.000
_cell.angle_alpha   90.00
_cell.angle_beta   90.00
_cell.angle_gamma   90.00
#
_symmetry.space_group_name_H-M   'P 1'
#
loop_
_entity.id
_entity.type
_entity.pdbx_description
1 polymer ?
#
loop_
_entity_poly.entity_id
_entity_poly.type
_entity_poly.pdbx_seq_one_letter_code
_entity_poly.pdbx_strand_id
1 'polypeptide(L)'
;MIGGGHAGVEAAMAAARMGVKTALVTLHRDDIGTMSCNPAIGGLGKGHLVREIDALDGVMGKLADTAGIQFRLLNRRKGPAVQGPRAQADRKLYRSAAAKIVAGQDGLSLILGEAAELLHERGQVTGLRLADDSELQARQIILTTGTFLNGLIHIGEISRQAGRWGGSTSVTLAASLRPLNLPLGRLKTGTPPRILRQSIDWESLHQQPGDEEPVMFSYLNTVPEAPQVSCAITHTNPDTHRIIRENLARSAMYGGRIDGVGPRYCPSIEDKVVRFADKESHQIFLEPEGLDSDLVYPNGISTSLPEDIQLAYVRSIRGLERAQIAQPGYAVEYDYVDPRAWLRRWRSRICQGCSWPGRSTARRVMKRRRRKGWSLVSMRH
;
A
#
# COMPACT_ATOMS: atom_id res chain seq x y z
N MET A 1 -6.32 1.04 -17.82
CA MET A 1 -5.75 1.20 -16.47
C MET A 1 -4.65 0.18 -16.31
N ILE A 2 -3.45 0.56 -15.86
CA ILE A 2 -2.32 -0.35 -15.66
C ILE A 2 -2.07 -0.50 -14.17
N GLY A 3 -2.23 -1.73 -13.66
CA GLY A 3 -2.05 -2.12 -12.26
C GLY A 3 -3.36 -2.40 -11.53
N GLY A 4 -3.55 -3.66 -11.08
CA GLY A 4 -4.74 -4.17 -10.38
C GLY A 4 -4.82 -3.83 -8.88
N GLY A 5 -3.94 -2.96 -8.37
CA GLY A 5 -4.00 -2.51 -6.98
C GLY A 5 -5.18 -1.58 -6.68
N HIS A 6 -5.31 -1.12 -5.43
CA HIS A 6 -6.44 -0.27 -4.99
C HIS A 6 -6.72 0.92 -5.90
N ALA A 7 -5.67 1.63 -6.35
CA ALA A 7 -5.84 2.82 -7.19
C ALA A 7 -6.34 2.47 -8.60
N GLY A 8 -5.86 1.34 -9.16
CA GLY A 8 -6.30 0.89 -10.48
C GLY A 8 -7.72 0.36 -10.47
N VAL A 9 -8.09 -0.41 -9.46
CA VAL A 9 -9.46 -0.88 -9.27
C VAL A 9 -10.42 0.31 -9.15
N GLU A 10 -10.15 1.28 -8.27
CA GLU A 10 -11.01 2.47 -8.13
C GLU A 10 -11.14 3.26 -9.43
N ALA A 11 -10.03 3.49 -10.14
CA ALA A 11 -10.05 4.24 -11.40
C ALA A 11 -10.79 3.48 -12.50
N ALA A 12 -10.60 2.15 -12.60
CA ALA A 12 -11.26 1.33 -13.60
C ALA A 12 -12.78 1.25 -13.36
N MET A 13 -13.17 1.00 -12.12
CA MET A 13 -14.57 0.95 -11.72
C MET A 13 -15.28 2.29 -11.96
N ALA A 14 -14.66 3.41 -11.58
CA ALA A 14 -15.22 4.73 -11.81
C ALA A 14 -15.41 5.02 -13.30
N ALA A 15 -14.41 4.73 -14.15
CA ALA A 15 -14.49 4.95 -15.58
C ALA A 15 -15.59 4.08 -16.25
N ALA A 16 -15.66 2.80 -15.88
CA ALA A 16 -16.66 1.88 -16.41
C ALA A 16 -18.09 2.29 -16.01
N ARG A 17 -18.32 2.66 -14.74
CA ARG A 17 -19.64 3.18 -14.29
C ARG A 17 -20.06 4.46 -15.02
N MET A 18 -19.11 5.27 -15.47
CA MET A 18 -19.38 6.45 -16.30
C MET A 18 -19.63 6.11 -17.79
N GLY A 19 -19.74 4.83 -18.15
CA GLY A 19 -19.99 4.37 -19.52
C GLY A 19 -18.75 4.36 -20.42
N VAL A 20 -17.54 4.53 -19.86
CA VAL A 20 -16.30 4.47 -20.64
C VAL A 20 -15.86 3.01 -20.80
N LYS A 21 -15.68 2.55 -22.03
CA LYS A 21 -15.08 1.23 -22.32
C LYS A 21 -13.67 1.18 -21.71
N THR A 22 -13.49 0.33 -20.70
CA THR A 22 -12.30 0.35 -19.85
C THR A 22 -11.63 -1.02 -19.83
N ALA A 23 -10.30 -1.05 -19.93
CA ALA A 23 -9.49 -2.24 -19.68
C ALA A 23 -8.65 -2.04 -18.38
N LEU A 24 -8.68 -3.03 -17.49
CA LEU A 24 -7.79 -3.15 -16.35
C LEU A 24 -6.71 -4.18 -16.69
N VAL A 25 -5.47 -3.72 -16.88
CA VAL A 25 -4.32 -4.56 -17.18
C VAL A 25 -3.56 -4.85 -15.88
N THR A 26 -3.32 -6.12 -15.58
CA THR A 26 -2.57 -6.55 -14.39
C THR A 26 -1.82 -7.85 -14.68
N LEU A 27 -0.71 -8.10 -13.97
CA LEU A 27 0.11 -9.29 -14.17
C LEU A 27 -0.68 -10.59 -13.89
N HIS A 28 -1.35 -10.63 -12.76
CA HIS A 28 -2.11 -11.81 -12.34
C HIS A 28 -3.49 -11.40 -11.82
N ARG A 29 -4.47 -12.30 -11.95
CA ARG A 29 -5.82 -12.10 -11.39
C ARG A 29 -5.76 -11.83 -9.87
N ASP A 30 -4.85 -12.48 -9.19
CA ASP A 30 -4.65 -12.35 -7.74
C ASP A 30 -4.05 -11.01 -7.29
N ASP A 31 -3.63 -10.17 -8.23
CA ASP A 31 -3.16 -8.82 -7.92
C ASP A 31 -4.30 -7.84 -7.65
N ILE A 32 -5.53 -8.18 -8.11
CA ILE A 32 -6.70 -7.33 -7.98
C ILE A 32 -7.01 -7.09 -6.50
N GLY A 33 -6.93 -5.85 -6.07
CA GLY A 33 -7.19 -5.44 -4.69
C GLY A 33 -6.15 -5.92 -3.66
N THR A 34 -5.03 -6.55 -4.07
CA THR A 34 -4.05 -7.08 -3.14
C THR A 34 -3.42 -6.00 -2.28
N MET A 35 -3.44 -6.22 -0.96
CA MET A 35 -2.78 -5.38 0.03
C MET A 35 -1.29 -5.73 0.12
N SER A 36 -0.43 -4.99 -0.52
CA SER A 36 1.01 -5.32 -0.63
C SER A 36 1.81 -5.11 0.66
N CYS A 37 1.29 -4.42 1.67
CA CYS A 37 2.00 -4.11 2.90
C CYS A 37 1.11 -4.35 4.13
N ASN A 38 0.54 -3.33 4.72
CA ASN A 38 -0.31 -3.41 5.90
C ASN A 38 -1.69 -4.00 5.51
N PRO A 39 -2.19 -5.04 6.24
CA PRO A 39 -3.52 -5.60 6.02
C PRO A 39 -4.61 -4.72 6.64
N ALA A 40 -4.56 -3.41 6.39
CA ALA A 40 -5.51 -2.45 6.93
C ALA A 40 -5.88 -1.35 5.93
N ILE A 41 -7.11 -0.93 5.99
CA ILE A 41 -7.65 0.21 5.27
C ILE A 41 -7.90 1.36 6.25
N GLY A 42 -7.68 2.59 5.81
CA GLY A 42 -7.97 3.79 6.59
C GLY A 42 -6.86 4.25 7.51
N GLY A 43 -7.23 4.77 8.66
CA GLY A 43 -6.37 5.52 9.57
C GLY A 43 -6.38 7.02 9.30
N LEU A 44 -5.56 7.78 10.03
CA LEU A 44 -5.54 9.24 9.92
C LEU A 44 -5.18 9.72 8.51
N GLY A 45 -6.02 10.53 7.91
CA GLY A 45 -5.91 11.03 6.55
C GLY A 45 -6.36 10.02 5.49
N LYS A 46 -5.96 8.76 5.57
CA LYS A 46 -6.36 7.72 4.61
C LYS A 46 -7.84 7.35 4.78
N GLY A 47 -8.33 7.22 6.02
CA GLY A 47 -9.73 6.93 6.28
C GLY A 47 -10.67 8.01 5.75
N HIS A 48 -10.29 9.28 5.88
CA HIS A 48 -11.06 10.39 5.31
C HIS A 48 -11.19 10.30 3.79
N LEU A 49 -10.08 9.94 3.10
CA LEU A 49 -10.09 9.80 1.64
C LEU A 49 -10.93 8.61 1.18
N VAL A 50 -10.91 7.50 1.92
CA VAL A 50 -11.75 6.33 1.59
C VAL A 50 -13.23 6.73 1.67
N ARG A 51 -13.62 7.51 2.68
CA ARG A 51 -15.00 8.01 2.79
C ARG A 51 -15.36 9.04 1.73
N GLU A 52 -14.41 9.91 1.33
CA GLU A 52 -14.62 10.82 0.19
C GLU A 52 -14.85 10.06 -1.12
N ILE A 53 -14.11 8.97 -1.33
CA ILE A 53 -14.26 8.11 -2.51
C ILE A 53 -15.58 7.35 -2.45
N ASP A 54 -15.96 6.82 -1.28
CA ASP A 54 -17.23 6.13 -1.07
C ASP A 54 -18.43 7.03 -1.38
N ALA A 55 -18.39 8.30 -0.93
CA ALA A 55 -19.42 9.29 -1.25
C ALA A 55 -19.57 9.57 -2.76
N LEU A 56 -18.60 9.18 -3.57
CA LEU A 56 -18.60 9.24 -5.03
C LEU A 56 -18.82 7.84 -5.66
N ASP A 57 -19.43 6.93 -4.91
CA ASP A 57 -19.68 5.55 -5.29
C ASP A 57 -18.43 4.70 -5.54
N GLY A 58 -17.32 5.00 -4.85
CA GLY A 58 -16.12 4.18 -4.88
C GLY A 58 -16.34 2.80 -4.25
N VAL A 59 -15.42 1.87 -4.53
CA VAL A 59 -15.57 0.48 -4.08
C VAL A 59 -14.74 0.17 -2.84
N MET A 60 -13.70 0.95 -2.55
CA MET A 60 -12.74 0.66 -1.48
C MET A 60 -13.39 0.66 -0.09
N GLY A 61 -14.35 1.55 0.15
CA GLY A 61 -15.12 1.58 1.39
C GLY A 61 -15.94 0.31 1.58
N LYS A 62 -16.69 -0.07 0.56
CA LYS A 62 -17.51 -1.31 0.53
C LYS A 62 -16.64 -2.54 0.75
N LEU A 63 -15.52 -2.66 0.02
CA LEU A 63 -14.57 -3.77 0.16
C LEU A 63 -13.94 -3.82 1.56
N ALA A 64 -13.64 -2.67 2.16
CA ALA A 64 -13.09 -2.60 3.50
C ALA A 64 -14.10 -3.06 4.57
N ASP A 65 -15.38 -2.77 4.38
CA ASP A 65 -16.44 -3.20 5.28
C ASP A 65 -16.71 -4.71 5.16
N THR A 66 -16.75 -5.25 3.94
CA THR A 66 -16.89 -6.71 3.70
C THR A 66 -15.74 -7.53 4.29
N ALA A 67 -14.51 -7.04 4.21
CA ALA A 67 -13.32 -7.77 4.65
C ALA A 67 -12.79 -7.35 6.01
N GLY A 68 -13.41 -6.37 6.67
CA GLY A 68 -12.95 -5.81 7.92
C GLY A 68 -13.18 -6.76 9.10
N ILE A 69 -12.09 -7.18 9.75
CA ILE A 69 -12.09 -8.09 10.90
C ILE A 69 -11.84 -7.40 12.24
N GLN A 70 -11.54 -6.10 12.24
CA GLN A 70 -11.49 -5.23 13.41
C GLN A 70 -11.66 -3.78 12.97
N PHE A 71 -12.59 -3.05 13.56
CA PHE A 71 -12.81 -1.62 13.25
C PHE A 71 -12.44 -0.75 14.44
N ARG A 72 -11.78 0.38 14.15
CA ARG A 72 -11.41 1.40 15.14
C ARG A 72 -11.58 2.80 14.58
N LEU A 73 -12.26 3.67 15.30
CA LEU A 73 -12.26 5.10 15.01
C LEU A 73 -11.10 5.77 15.75
N LEU A 74 -10.02 6.06 15.01
CA LEU A 74 -8.86 6.72 15.58
C LEU A 74 -9.17 8.16 15.98
N ASN A 75 -8.58 8.62 17.09
CA ASN A 75 -8.84 9.94 17.67
C ASN A 75 -10.31 10.17 18.09
N ARG A 76 -11.05 9.15 18.49
CA ARG A 76 -12.46 9.25 18.92
C ARG A 76 -12.71 10.38 19.95
N ARG A 77 -11.73 10.66 20.84
CA ARG A 77 -11.82 11.73 21.84
C ARG A 77 -11.50 13.14 21.31
N LYS A 78 -11.19 13.27 20.01
CA LYS A 78 -10.88 14.55 19.36
C LYS A 78 -12.02 14.98 18.45
N GLY A 79 -11.96 16.21 17.91
CA GLY A 79 -12.97 16.71 17.00
C GLY A 79 -13.11 15.90 15.71
N PRO A 80 -14.27 15.90 15.04
CA PRO A 80 -14.59 15.09 13.88
C PRO A 80 -13.59 15.21 12.72
N ALA A 81 -12.99 16.38 12.52
CA ALA A 81 -12.03 16.64 11.45
C ALA A 81 -10.75 15.80 11.53
N VAL A 82 -10.44 15.21 12.67
CA VAL A 82 -9.25 14.37 12.88
C VAL A 82 -9.61 12.93 13.28
N GLN A 83 -10.89 12.60 13.39
CA GLN A 83 -11.36 11.23 13.58
C GLN A 83 -11.18 10.46 12.26
N GLY A 84 -10.43 9.35 12.28
CA GLY A 84 -10.12 8.55 11.09
C GLY A 84 -10.57 7.11 11.27
N PRO A 85 -11.55 6.62 10.49
CA PRO A 85 -11.91 5.21 10.53
C PRO A 85 -10.74 4.35 10.03
N ARG A 86 -10.54 3.21 10.68
CA ARG A 86 -9.54 2.21 10.34
C ARG A 86 -10.15 0.82 10.51
N ALA A 87 -9.98 -0.03 9.51
CA ALA A 87 -10.29 -1.44 9.59
C ALA A 87 -9.02 -2.27 9.38
N GLN A 88 -8.78 -3.22 10.27
CA GLN A 88 -7.94 -4.37 9.98
C GLN A 88 -8.74 -5.27 9.07
N ALA A 89 -8.17 -5.74 7.97
CA ALA A 89 -8.88 -6.49 6.96
C ALA A 89 -8.25 -7.87 6.73
N ASP A 90 -9.10 -8.85 6.51
CA ASP A 90 -8.70 -10.14 5.96
C ASP A 90 -8.29 -9.97 4.49
N ARG A 91 -7.03 -10.30 4.18
CA ARG A 91 -6.47 -10.15 2.83
C ARG A 91 -7.18 -10.99 1.80
N LYS A 92 -7.59 -12.21 2.17
CA LYS A 92 -8.25 -13.17 1.28
C LYS A 92 -9.67 -12.69 0.95
N LEU A 93 -10.43 -12.27 1.97
CA LEU A 93 -11.78 -11.73 1.79
C LEU A 93 -11.76 -10.45 0.95
N TYR A 94 -10.85 -9.52 1.26
CA TYR A 94 -10.73 -8.26 0.50
C TYR A 94 -10.41 -8.51 -0.98
N ARG A 95 -9.44 -9.39 -1.27
CA ARG A 95 -9.06 -9.75 -2.63
C ARG A 95 -10.20 -10.43 -3.39
N SER A 96 -10.89 -11.37 -2.73
CA SER A 96 -12.03 -12.09 -3.33
C SER A 96 -13.18 -11.13 -3.66
N ALA A 97 -13.51 -10.23 -2.72
CA ALA A 97 -14.54 -9.22 -2.95
C ALA A 97 -14.15 -8.25 -4.08
N ALA A 98 -12.88 -7.81 -4.12
CA ALA A 98 -12.37 -6.94 -5.19
C ALA A 98 -12.44 -7.63 -6.58
N ALA A 99 -12.02 -8.90 -6.65
CA ALA A 99 -12.09 -9.67 -7.91
C ALA A 99 -13.54 -9.86 -8.37
N LYS A 100 -14.46 -10.12 -7.44
CA LYS A 100 -15.91 -10.27 -7.75
C LYS A 100 -16.52 -8.97 -8.29
N ILE A 101 -16.24 -7.84 -7.66
CA ILE A 101 -16.76 -6.52 -8.10
C ILE A 101 -16.21 -6.17 -9.48
N VAL A 102 -14.91 -6.37 -9.72
CA VAL A 102 -14.28 -6.11 -11.02
C VAL A 102 -14.87 -6.99 -12.12
N ALA A 103 -15.08 -8.28 -11.83
CA ALA A 103 -15.66 -9.22 -12.81
C ALA A 103 -17.13 -8.93 -13.15
N GLY A 104 -17.88 -8.36 -12.22
CA GLY A 104 -19.30 -8.01 -12.41
C GLY A 104 -19.54 -6.61 -12.97
N GLN A 105 -18.51 -5.83 -13.27
CA GLN A 105 -18.67 -4.46 -13.76
C GLN A 105 -18.84 -4.43 -15.29
N ASP A 106 -20.00 -4.00 -15.75
CA ASP A 106 -20.23 -3.76 -17.17
C ASP A 106 -19.27 -2.71 -17.75
N GLY A 107 -18.83 -2.92 -18.99
CA GLY A 107 -17.92 -2.02 -19.67
C GLY A 107 -16.45 -2.10 -19.19
N LEU A 108 -16.14 -3.00 -18.24
CA LEU A 108 -14.79 -3.25 -17.74
C LEU A 108 -14.27 -4.61 -18.21
N SER A 109 -13.16 -4.61 -18.95
CA SER A 109 -12.46 -5.83 -19.37
C SER A 109 -11.20 -6.03 -18.54
N LEU A 110 -11.01 -7.23 -17.98
CA LEU A 110 -9.77 -7.62 -17.31
C LEU A 110 -8.82 -8.23 -18.35
N ILE A 111 -7.60 -7.68 -18.43
CA ILE A 111 -6.52 -8.18 -19.28
C ILE A 111 -5.36 -8.60 -18.39
N LEU A 112 -4.99 -9.88 -18.49
CA LEU A 112 -3.84 -10.43 -17.77
C LEU A 112 -2.61 -10.34 -18.65
N GLY A 113 -1.57 -9.66 -18.17
CA GLY A 113 -0.32 -9.48 -18.91
C GLY A 113 0.55 -8.39 -18.30
N GLU A 114 1.82 -8.42 -18.62
CA GLU A 114 2.78 -7.39 -18.25
C GLU A 114 2.71 -6.23 -19.23
N ALA A 115 2.46 -5.04 -18.73
CA ALA A 115 2.57 -3.80 -19.50
C ALA A 115 4.04 -3.51 -19.77
N ALA A 116 4.45 -3.47 -21.04
CA ALA A 116 5.84 -3.29 -21.45
C ALA A 116 6.14 -1.88 -21.94
N GLU A 117 5.28 -1.31 -22.79
CA GLU A 117 5.58 -0.04 -23.44
C GLU A 117 4.32 0.78 -23.70
N LEU A 118 4.40 2.10 -23.49
CA LEU A 118 3.36 3.03 -23.93
C LEU A 118 3.55 3.36 -25.41
N LEU A 119 2.57 3.03 -26.23
CA LEU A 119 2.54 3.42 -27.63
C LEU A 119 2.12 4.87 -27.76
N HIS A 120 2.86 5.66 -28.56
CA HIS A 120 2.58 7.07 -28.73
C HIS A 120 2.98 7.55 -30.12
N GLU A 121 2.21 8.48 -30.63
CA GLU A 121 2.46 9.16 -31.90
C GLU A 121 2.35 10.66 -31.70
N ARG A 122 3.30 11.41 -32.21
CA ARG A 122 3.32 12.90 -32.14
C ARG A 122 3.05 13.45 -30.73
N GLY A 123 3.57 12.78 -29.70
CA GLY A 123 3.39 13.17 -28.30
C GLY A 123 2.04 12.80 -27.68
N GLN A 124 1.20 12.06 -28.39
CA GLN A 124 -0.07 11.53 -27.86
C GLN A 124 0.01 10.02 -27.67
N VAL A 125 -0.54 9.54 -26.55
CA VAL A 125 -0.66 8.10 -26.30
C VAL A 125 -1.72 7.53 -27.24
N THR A 126 -1.35 6.45 -27.94
CA THR A 126 -2.23 5.70 -28.83
C THR A 126 -2.56 4.32 -28.31
N GLY A 127 -1.78 3.79 -27.39
CA GLY A 127 -2.00 2.44 -26.87
C GLY A 127 -0.95 1.97 -25.86
N LEU A 128 -0.99 0.68 -25.61
CA LEU A 128 -0.10 -0.06 -24.72
C LEU A 128 0.33 -1.34 -25.45
N ARG A 129 1.63 -1.66 -25.43
CA ARG A 129 2.17 -2.96 -25.78
C ARG A 129 2.40 -3.79 -24.52
N LEU A 130 1.98 -5.06 -24.55
CA LEU A 130 2.27 -6.03 -23.50
C LEU A 130 3.59 -6.75 -23.78
N ALA A 131 4.08 -7.50 -22.80
CA ALA A 131 5.34 -8.24 -22.93
C ALA A 131 5.30 -9.41 -23.92
N ASP A 132 4.11 -9.84 -24.32
CA ASP A 132 3.86 -10.84 -25.36
C ASP A 132 3.70 -10.22 -26.78
N ASP A 133 4.08 -8.95 -26.93
CA ASP A 133 3.97 -8.14 -28.14
C ASP A 133 2.52 -7.82 -28.58
N SER A 134 1.51 -8.25 -27.84
CA SER A 134 0.13 -7.84 -28.11
C SER A 134 -0.08 -6.34 -27.82
N GLU A 135 -0.90 -5.67 -28.65
CA GLU A 135 -1.15 -4.25 -28.55
C GLU A 135 -2.62 -3.95 -28.20
N LEU A 136 -2.78 -3.03 -27.28
CA LEU A 136 -4.07 -2.52 -26.83
C LEU A 136 -4.19 -1.05 -27.23
N GLN A 137 -5.08 -0.73 -28.12
CA GLN A 137 -5.34 0.66 -28.49
C GLN A 137 -6.14 1.38 -27.41
N ALA A 138 -5.69 2.56 -27.03
CA ALA A 138 -6.33 3.37 -25.99
C ALA A 138 -6.05 4.86 -26.17
N ARG A 139 -7.09 5.69 -26.09
CA ARG A 139 -6.96 7.16 -26.11
C ARG A 139 -6.39 7.73 -24.81
N GLN A 140 -6.54 7.02 -23.70
CA GLN A 140 -6.14 7.46 -22.38
C GLN A 140 -5.56 6.27 -21.61
N ILE A 141 -4.41 6.45 -20.98
CA ILE A 141 -3.80 5.45 -20.10
C ILE A 141 -3.62 6.06 -18.71
N ILE A 142 -4.03 5.28 -17.69
CA ILE A 142 -3.83 5.62 -16.30
C ILE A 142 -2.87 4.59 -15.70
N LEU A 143 -1.73 5.07 -15.21
CA LEU A 143 -0.68 4.25 -14.63
C LEU A 143 -0.81 4.23 -13.10
N THR A 144 -1.00 3.04 -12.54
CA THR A 144 -1.18 2.80 -11.10
C THR A 144 -0.24 1.72 -10.59
N THR A 145 1.00 1.77 -11.03
CA THR A 145 2.05 0.74 -10.89
C THR A 145 2.49 0.46 -9.44
N GLY A 146 2.05 1.26 -8.49
CA GLY A 146 2.32 1.04 -7.07
C GLY A 146 3.82 1.04 -6.75
N THR A 147 4.34 -0.08 -6.25
CA THR A 147 5.76 -0.31 -5.93
C THR A 147 6.45 -1.15 -6.99
N PHE A 148 5.78 -1.46 -8.11
CA PHE A 148 6.29 -2.39 -9.12
C PHE A 148 7.15 -1.73 -10.19
N LEU A 149 7.04 -0.41 -10.39
CA LEU A 149 7.81 0.29 -11.42
C LEU A 149 9.29 0.33 -11.05
N ASN A 150 10.11 -0.50 -11.74
CA ASN A 150 11.53 -0.69 -11.42
C ASN A 150 11.75 -0.99 -9.92
N GLY A 151 10.92 -1.88 -9.36
CA GLY A 151 10.93 -2.22 -7.95
C GLY A 151 12.17 -3.03 -7.56
N LEU A 152 12.80 -2.67 -6.44
CA LEU A 152 13.96 -3.35 -5.87
C LEU A 152 13.74 -3.57 -4.38
N ILE A 153 13.75 -4.81 -3.93
CA ILE A 153 13.64 -5.20 -2.52
C ILE A 153 15.04 -5.28 -1.91
N HIS A 154 15.17 -4.78 -0.67
CA HIS A 154 16.39 -4.82 0.12
C HIS A 154 16.16 -5.49 1.48
N ILE A 155 17.02 -6.45 1.84
CA ILE A 155 17.08 -7.13 3.13
C ILE A 155 18.56 -7.16 3.55
N GLY A 156 18.95 -6.29 4.46
CA GLY A 156 20.36 -6.10 4.80
C GLY A 156 21.20 -5.78 3.58
N GLU A 157 22.18 -6.62 3.33
CA GLU A 157 23.13 -6.53 2.21
C GLU A 157 22.57 -7.10 0.89
N ILE A 158 21.43 -7.80 0.94
CA ILE A 158 20.85 -8.49 -0.24
C ILE A 158 19.82 -7.59 -0.91
N SER A 159 19.89 -7.52 -2.25
CA SER A 159 18.90 -6.83 -3.07
C SER A 159 18.43 -7.72 -4.22
N ARG A 160 17.13 -7.64 -4.55
CA ARG A 160 16.57 -8.33 -5.71
C ARG A 160 15.44 -7.55 -6.35
N GLN A 161 15.29 -7.70 -7.65
CA GLN A 161 14.20 -7.08 -8.40
C GLN A 161 12.86 -7.70 -8.01
N ALA A 162 12.00 -6.89 -7.38
CA ALA A 162 10.62 -7.23 -7.04
C ALA A 162 9.85 -5.97 -6.60
N GLY A 163 8.58 -5.91 -6.90
CA GLY A 163 7.69 -4.85 -6.40
C GLY A 163 7.11 -5.16 -5.01
N ARG A 164 7.09 -6.44 -4.63
CA ARG A 164 6.73 -6.98 -3.31
C ARG A 164 7.34 -8.36 -3.13
N TRP A 165 7.29 -8.90 -1.92
CA TRP A 165 7.74 -10.27 -1.65
C TRP A 165 7.02 -11.30 -2.53
N GLY A 166 7.78 -12.18 -3.19
CA GLY A 166 7.23 -13.19 -4.11
C GLY A 166 6.64 -12.65 -5.41
N GLY A 167 6.72 -11.33 -5.66
CA GLY A 167 6.23 -10.72 -6.89
C GLY A 167 7.36 -10.35 -7.86
N SER A 168 7.00 -10.05 -9.09
CA SER A 168 7.87 -9.50 -10.13
C SER A 168 8.01 -7.98 -10.00
N THR A 169 8.67 -7.36 -10.97
CA THR A 169 8.79 -5.90 -11.12
C THR A 169 8.66 -5.53 -12.59
N SER A 170 8.12 -4.36 -12.89
CA SER A 170 7.94 -3.85 -14.26
C SER A 170 9.15 -3.01 -14.68
N VAL A 171 10.24 -3.66 -15.07
CA VAL A 171 11.48 -3.00 -15.54
C VAL A 171 11.30 -2.46 -16.94
N THR A 172 10.70 -3.24 -17.84
CA THR A 172 10.48 -2.89 -19.25
C THR A 172 9.59 -1.65 -19.36
N LEU A 173 8.47 -1.61 -18.65
CA LEU A 173 7.62 -0.41 -18.60
C LEU A 173 8.39 0.79 -18.04
N ALA A 174 9.18 0.62 -16.98
CA ALA A 174 9.99 1.70 -16.42
C ALA A 174 10.99 2.25 -17.43
N ALA A 175 11.63 1.39 -18.21
CA ALA A 175 12.55 1.78 -19.27
C ALA A 175 11.84 2.55 -20.39
N SER A 176 10.62 2.12 -20.79
CA SER A 176 9.82 2.78 -21.84
C SER A 176 9.34 4.19 -21.47
N LEU A 177 9.33 4.51 -20.17
CA LEU A 177 8.94 5.84 -19.70
C LEU A 177 10.07 6.87 -19.75
N ARG A 178 11.33 6.44 -19.80
CA ARG A 178 12.50 7.33 -19.80
C ARG A 178 12.55 8.27 -21.01
N PRO A 179 12.33 7.79 -22.26
CA PRO A 179 12.29 8.66 -23.45
C PRO A 179 11.22 9.74 -23.41
N LEU A 180 10.19 9.56 -22.59
CA LEU A 180 9.11 10.54 -22.43
C LEU A 180 9.51 11.77 -21.60
N ASN A 181 10.75 11.86 -21.15
CA ASN A 181 11.28 12.97 -20.34
C ASN A 181 10.42 13.31 -19.12
N LEU A 182 9.77 12.29 -18.54
CA LEU A 182 9.02 12.45 -17.30
C LEU A 182 10.00 12.65 -16.14
N PRO A 183 9.75 13.59 -15.22
CA PRO A 183 10.60 13.77 -14.05
C PRO A 183 10.42 12.58 -13.09
N LEU A 184 11.21 11.56 -13.32
CA LEU A 184 11.26 10.36 -12.50
C LEU A 184 12.11 10.60 -11.25
N GLY A 185 11.77 9.94 -10.18
CA GLY A 185 12.53 9.87 -8.95
C GLY A 185 12.32 8.52 -8.28
N ARG A 186 13.06 8.24 -7.21
CA ARG A 186 12.90 7.00 -6.44
C ARG A 186 12.29 7.26 -5.07
N LEU A 187 11.33 6.41 -4.68
CA LEU A 187 10.77 6.37 -3.34
C LEU A 187 11.12 5.04 -2.67
N LYS A 188 11.29 5.10 -1.35
CA LYS A 188 11.51 3.94 -0.49
C LYS A 188 10.35 3.77 0.47
N THR A 189 9.83 2.55 0.58
CA THR A 189 8.91 2.14 1.64
C THR A 189 9.46 0.90 2.33
N GLY A 190 8.87 0.49 3.45
CA GLY A 190 9.29 -0.70 4.17
C GLY A 190 8.09 -1.49 4.69
N THR A 191 8.32 -2.75 5.02
CA THR A 191 7.36 -3.64 5.65
C THR A 191 8.06 -4.41 6.79
N PRO A 192 7.36 -4.75 7.88
CA PRO A 192 7.90 -5.60 8.92
C PRO A 192 7.94 -7.07 8.49
N PRO A 193 8.65 -7.92 9.22
CA PRO A 193 8.55 -9.37 9.04
C PRO A 193 7.11 -9.86 9.25
N ARG A 194 6.78 -11.04 8.76
CA ARG A 194 5.55 -11.77 9.09
C ARG A 194 5.89 -12.86 10.08
N ILE A 195 5.15 -12.90 11.17
CA ILE A 195 5.36 -13.84 12.28
C ILE A 195 4.29 -14.91 12.21
N LEU A 196 4.67 -16.17 12.45
CA LEU A 196 3.71 -17.26 12.56
C LEU A 196 2.86 -17.10 13.83
N ARG A 197 1.56 -17.11 13.68
CA ARG A 197 0.56 -16.90 14.76
C ARG A 197 0.76 -17.84 15.95
N GLN A 198 1.07 -19.10 15.69
CA GLN A 198 1.30 -20.13 16.70
C GLN A 198 2.58 -19.91 17.54
N SER A 199 3.51 -19.07 17.06
CA SER A 199 4.77 -18.79 17.77
C SER A 199 4.69 -17.56 18.68
N ILE A 200 3.51 -16.95 18.82
CA ILE A 200 3.26 -15.76 19.64
C ILE A 200 2.61 -16.20 20.95
N ASP A 201 3.11 -15.69 22.07
CA ASP A 201 2.50 -15.86 23.38
C ASP A 201 1.39 -14.82 23.60
N TRP A 202 0.20 -15.12 23.10
CA TRP A 202 -0.96 -14.23 23.15
C TRP A 202 -1.47 -13.94 24.55
N GLU A 203 -1.26 -14.86 25.49
CA GLU A 203 -1.76 -14.73 26.88
C GLU A 203 -1.01 -13.65 27.65
N SER A 204 0.27 -13.45 27.34
CA SER A 204 1.11 -12.41 27.97
C SER A 204 0.84 -10.99 27.43
N LEU A 205 0.03 -10.86 26.37
CA LEU A 205 -0.15 -9.61 25.63
C LEU A 205 -1.46 -8.91 25.92
N HIS A 206 -1.41 -7.57 25.90
CA HIS A 206 -2.64 -6.77 26.02
C HIS A 206 -3.49 -6.90 24.76
N GLN A 207 -4.72 -7.40 24.92
CA GLN A 207 -5.68 -7.54 23.83
C GLN A 207 -6.30 -6.18 23.49
N GLN A 208 -6.40 -5.88 22.20
CA GLN A 208 -7.06 -4.70 21.69
C GLN A 208 -8.26 -5.10 20.83
N PRO A 209 -9.46 -5.13 21.39
CA PRO A 209 -10.68 -5.38 20.62
C PRO A 209 -11.00 -4.25 19.65
N GLY A 210 -11.89 -4.50 18.71
CA GLY A 210 -12.54 -3.46 17.90
C GLY A 210 -13.37 -2.50 18.74
N ASP A 211 -13.91 -1.48 18.11
CA ASP A 211 -14.89 -0.60 18.75
C ASP A 211 -16.22 -1.37 18.92
N GLU A 212 -16.93 -1.19 20.06
CA GLU A 212 -18.24 -1.80 20.31
C GLU A 212 -19.28 -1.33 19.28
N GLU A 213 -19.20 -0.06 18.92
CA GLU A 213 -19.98 0.57 17.85
C GLU A 213 -19.03 0.91 16.70
N PRO A 214 -18.82 0.01 15.74
CA PRO A 214 -17.90 0.23 14.65
C PRO A 214 -18.43 1.26 13.66
N VAL A 215 -17.54 2.14 13.20
CA VAL A 215 -17.83 3.10 12.15
C VAL A 215 -17.42 2.52 10.81
N MET A 216 -18.40 2.20 9.97
CA MET A 216 -18.19 1.65 8.64
C MET A 216 -17.57 2.66 7.70
N PHE A 217 -16.87 2.20 6.68
CA PHE A 217 -16.32 3.08 5.64
C PHE A 217 -17.38 3.51 4.65
N SER A 218 -18.20 2.59 4.19
CA SER A 218 -19.31 2.92 3.30
C SER A 218 -20.50 3.46 4.08
N TYR A 219 -21.12 4.51 3.55
CA TYR A 219 -22.38 5.04 4.08
C TYR A 219 -23.58 4.13 3.83
N LEU A 220 -23.39 3.09 3.00
CA LEU A 220 -24.42 2.09 2.71
C LEU A 220 -24.42 0.92 3.71
N ASN A 221 -23.35 0.77 4.50
CA ASN A 221 -23.18 -0.32 5.44
C ASN A 221 -23.34 0.18 6.89
N THR A 222 -23.96 -0.64 7.73
CA THR A 222 -24.23 -0.30 9.14
C THR A 222 -23.48 -1.20 10.12
N VAL A 223 -23.13 -2.42 9.70
CA VAL A 223 -22.47 -3.44 10.52
C VAL A 223 -21.36 -4.13 9.74
N PRO A 224 -20.35 -4.70 10.42
CA PRO A 224 -19.35 -5.56 9.79
C PRO A 224 -19.99 -6.84 9.21
N GLU A 225 -19.49 -7.28 8.06
CA GLU A 225 -19.93 -8.55 7.45
C GLU A 225 -19.11 -9.75 7.98
N ALA A 226 -17.82 -9.54 8.24
CA ALA A 226 -16.90 -10.58 8.69
C ALA A 226 -16.89 -10.73 10.22
N PRO A 227 -16.57 -11.92 10.76
CA PRO A 227 -16.31 -12.11 12.18
C PRO A 227 -15.23 -11.16 12.70
N GLN A 228 -15.43 -10.60 13.90
CA GLN A 228 -14.53 -9.64 14.49
C GLN A 228 -13.50 -10.33 15.40
N VAL A 229 -12.24 -9.86 15.34
CA VAL A 229 -11.13 -10.37 16.13
C VAL A 229 -10.44 -9.24 16.89
N SER A 230 -9.70 -9.60 17.95
CA SER A 230 -8.80 -8.65 18.62
C SER A 230 -7.43 -8.66 17.97
N CYS A 231 -6.79 -7.48 17.92
CA CYS A 231 -5.33 -7.37 17.78
C CYS A 231 -4.68 -7.41 19.17
N ALA A 232 -3.36 -7.59 19.23
CA ALA A 232 -2.63 -7.47 20.48
C ALA A 232 -1.62 -6.32 20.42
N ILE A 233 -1.23 -5.83 21.58
CA ILE A 233 -0.26 -4.74 21.73
C ILE A 233 0.95 -5.26 22.50
N THR A 234 2.13 -4.97 21.98
CA THR A 234 3.41 -5.11 22.68
C THR A 234 4.29 -3.90 22.42
N HIS A 235 5.51 -3.91 22.93
CA HIS A 235 6.43 -2.79 22.82
C HIS A 235 7.87 -3.27 22.62
N THR A 236 8.66 -2.49 21.90
CA THR A 236 10.12 -2.64 21.94
C THR A 236 10.64 -2.29 23.33
N ASN A 237 11.84 -2.70 23.62
CA ASN A 237 12.53 -2.46 24.91
C ASN A 237 13.98 -2.03 24.66
N PRO A 238 14.77 -1.70 25.72
CA PRO A 238 16.16 -1.30 25.57
C PRO A 238 17.04 -2.32 24.86
N ASP A 239 16.83 -3.62 25.07
CA ASP A 239 17.57 -4.69 24.38
C ASP A 239 17.24 -4.72 22.89
N THR A 240 15.97 -4.58 22.53
CA THR A 240 15.54 -4.44 21.13
C THR A 240 16.28 -3.27 20.46
N HIS A 241 16.31 -2.12 21.14
CA HIS A 241 16.98 -0.93 20.62
C HIS A 241 18.49 -1.09 20.53
N ARG A 242 19.13 -1.78 21.49
CA ARG A 242 20.56 -2.08 21.47
C ARG A 242 20.93 -2.95 20.27
N ILE A 243 20.21 -4.07 20.05
CA ILE A 243 20.42 -4.97 18.91
C ILE A 243 20.34 -4.20 17.59
N ILE A 244 19.33 -3.32 17.45
CA ILE A 244 19.14 -2.53 16.23
C ILE A 244 20.29 -1.53 16.04
N ARG A 245 20.72 -0.79 17.09
CA ARG A 245 21.79 0.21 17.01
C ARG A 245 23.14 -0.41 16.63
N GLU A 246 23.47 -1.55 17.22
CA GLU A 246 24.72 -2.28 16.95
C GLU A 246 24.80 -2.78 15.49
N ASN A 247 23.66 -2.92 14.79
CA ASN A 247 23.58 -3.46 13.46
C ASN A 247 23.10 -2.45 12.40
N LEU A 248 23.07 -1.15 12.70
CA LEU A 248 22.62 -0.12 11.74
C LEU A 248 23.39 -0.14 10.41
N ALA A 249 24.70 -0.36 10.45
CA ALA A 249 25.53 -0.42 9.24
C ALA A 249 25.16 -1.58 8.31
N ARG A 250 24.54 -2.64 8.83
CA ARG A 250 24.04 -3.79 8.07
C ARG A 250 22.65 -3.55 7.47
N SER A 251 21.92 -2.52 7.93
CA SER A 251 20.64 -2.12 7.36
C SER A 251 20.84 -1.56 5.93
N ALA A 252 20.02 -1.95 4.98
CA ALA A 252 20.11 -1.41 3.62
C ALA A 252 19.95 0.12 3.60
N MET A 253 19.14 0.65 4.50
CA MET A 253 18.87 2.08 4.59
C MET A 253 20.03 2.89 5.20
N TYR A 254 20.65 2.38 6.27
CA TYR A 254 21.74 3.06 6.96
C TYR A 254 23.12 2.67 6.43
N GLY A 255 23.22 1.54 5.73
CA GLY A 255 24.42 1.08 5.03
C GLY A 255 24.63 1.71 3.65
N GLY A 256 23.86 2.72 3.26
CA GLY A 256 24.04 3.46 2.01
C GLY A 256 23.64 2.72 0.73
N ARG A 257 22.80 1.66 0.83
CA ARG A 257 22.37 0.85 -0.33
C ARG A 257 21.03 1.32 -0.93
N ILE A 258 20.39 2.29 -0.31
CA ILE A 258 19.10 2.83 -0.73
C ILE A 258 19.26 4.30 -1.08
N ASP A 259 19.00 4.64 -2.34
CA ASP A 259 19.02 6.02 -2.85
C ASP A 259 17.64 6.71 -2.70
N GLY A 260 16.60 5.93 -2.58
CA GLY A 260 15.22 6.40 -2.51
C GLY A 260 14.87 7.16 -1.24
N VAL A 261 14.17 8.28 -1.38
CA VAL A 261 13.70 9.07 -0.25
C VAL A 261 12.49 8.40 0.41
N GLY A 262 12.58 8.11 1.71
CA GLY A 262 11.48 7.58 2.50
C GLY A 262 10.28 8.54 2.55
N PRO A 263 9.04 8.08 2.33
CA PRO A 263 7.86 8.90 2.58
C PRO A 263 7.76 9.21 4.08
N ARG A 264 7.45 10.46 4.41
CA ARG A 264 7.47 11.02 5.78
C ARG A 264 6.71 10.22 6.85
N TYR A 265 5.78 9.34 6.45
CA TYR A 265 4.85 8.66 7.35
C TYR A 265 5.02 7.14 7.42
N CYS A 266 6.15 6.61 6.95
CA CYS A 266 6.48 5.19 7.07
C CYS A 266 7.91 5.04 7.62
N PRO A 267 8.18 5.45 8.88
CA PRO A 267 9.48 5.28 9.48
C PRO A 267 9.73 3.79 9.71
N SER A 268 10.95 3.33 9.43
CA SER A 268 11.40 2.01 9.85
C SER A 268 11.65 1.98 11.36
N ILE A 269 11.87 0.79 11.91
CA ILE A 269 12.25 0.69 13.32
C ILE A 269 13.62 1.32 13.56
N GLU A 270 14.54 1.20 12.61
CA GLU A 270 15.85 1.88 12.64
C GLU A 270 15.68 3.40 12.72
N ASP A 271 14.79 3.98 11.88
CA ASP A 271 14.46 5.42 11.94
C ASP A 271 13.93 5.84 13.32
N LYS A 272 13.09 4.99 13.95
CA LYS A 272 12.53 5.30 15.27
C LYS A 272 13.59 5.28 16.35
N VAL A 273 14.43 4.25 16.35
CA VAL A 273 15.51 4.07 17.35
C VAL A 273 16.56 5.17 17.23
N VAL A 274 16.84 5.65 16.03
CA VAL A 274 17.83 6.74 15.82
C VAL A 274 17.23 8.12 16.11
N ARG A 275 16.03 8.42 15.57
CA ARG A 275 15.43 9.76 15.67
C ARG A 275 14.77 10.05 17.00
N PHE A 276 14.42 9.03 17.76
CA PHE A 276 13.80 9.14 19.08
C PHE A 276 14.61 8.35 20.10
N ALA A 277 15.92 8.62 20.13
CA ALA A 277 16.88 7.89 20.96
C ALA A 277 16.54 7.95 22.47
N ASP A 278 15.87 9.01 22.91
CA ASP A 278 15.42 9.20 24.30
C ASP A 278 14.23 8.31 24.69
N LYS A 279 13.58 7.65 23.71
CA LYS A 279 12.49 6.73 23.98
C LYS A 279 13.01 5.32 24.20
N GLU A 280 12.68 4.77 25.34
CA GLU A 280 13.05 3.39 25.69
C GLU A 280 12.15 2.33 25.04
N SER A 281 11.00 2.72 24.50
CA SER A 281 10.04 1.80 23.87
C SER A 281 9.24 2.43 22.74
N HIS A 282 8.83 1.59 21.79
CA HIS A 282 7.89 1.91 20.71
C HIS A 282 6.79 0.88 20.67
N GLN A 283 5.55 1.33 20.55
CA GLN A 283 4.39 0.46 20.47
C GLN A 283 4.35 -0.34 19.17
N ILE A 284 3.96 -1.59 19.28
CA ILE A 284 3.78 -2.56 18.21
C ILE A 284 2.37 -3.12 18.29
N PHE A 285 1.68 -3.16 17.16
CA PHE A 285 0.40 -3.83 17.04
C PHE A 285 0.58 -5.15 16.31
N LEU A 286 0.17 -6.25 16.93
CA LEU A 286 0.16 -7.57 16.31
C LEU A 286 -1.19 -7.76 15.62
N GLU A 287 -1.18 -7.65 14.31
CA GLU A 287 -2.36 -7.57 13.47
C GLU A 287 -2.49 -8.87 12.64
N PRO A 288 -3.51 -9.73 12.87
CA PRO A 288 -3.76 -10.89 12.01
C PRO A 288 -3.93 -10.47 10.54
N GLU A 289 -3.35 -11.21 9.59
CA GLU A 289 -3.51 -10.95 8.16
C GLU A 289 -4.81 -11.53 7.58
N GLY A 290 -5.57 -12.27 8.37
CA GLY A 290 -6.87 -12.85 8.03
C GLY A 290 -7.39 -13.76 9.13
N LEU A 291 -8.64 -14.19 8.98
CA LEU A 291 -9.31 -15.09 9.94
C LEU A 291 -8.65 -16.47 9.95
N ASP A 292 -8.37 -17.00 8.77
CA ASP A 292 -7.74 -18.31 8.54
C ASP A 292 -6.24 -18.19 8.23
N SER A 293 -5.63 -17.01 8.47
CA SER A 293 -4.22 -16.80 8.18
C SER A 293 -3.36 -17.14 9.38
N ASP A 294 -2.30 -17.93 9.14
CA ASP A 294 -1.25 -18.20 10.13
C ASP A 294 -0.27 -17.03 10.29
N LEU A 295 -0.43 -15.96 9.50
CA LEU A 295 0.48 -14.82 9.48
C LEU A 295 -0.04 -13.65 10.31
N VAL A 296 0.86 -13.06 11.08
CA VAL A 296 0.64 -11.84 11.85
C VAL A 296 1.57 -10.75 11.37
N TYR A 297 1.01 -9.56 11.18
CA TYR A 297 1.72 -8.34 10.78
C TYR A 297 2.07 -7.51 12.03
N PRO A 298 3.33 -7.45 12.46
CA PRO A 298 3.74 -6.62 13.61
C PRO A 298 3.89 -5.15 13.16
N ASN A 299 2.80 -4.41 13.21
CA ASN A 299 2.77 -3.03 12.78
C ASN A 299 3.59 -2.14 13.71
N GLY A 300 4.56 -1.45 13.15
CA GLY A 300 5.43 -0.52 13.89
C GLY A 300 6.90 -0.85 13.83
N ILE A 301 7.28 -2.02 13.32
CA ILE A 301 8.67 -2.49 13.19
C ILE A 301 9.08 -2.82 11.76
N SER A 302 8.62 -2.02 10.78
CA SER A 302 9.15 -2.11 9.40
C SER A 302 10.66 -1.94 9.41
N THR A 303 11.38 -2.77 8.65
CA THR A 303 12.84 -2.81 8.72
C THR A 303 13.48 -3.09 7.36
N SER A 304 14.78 -2.83 7.25
CA SER A 304 15.64 -3.27 6.16
C SER A 304 16.91 -3.98 6.67
N LEU A 305 16.91 -4.40 7.93
CA LEU A 305 17.98 -5.20 8.55
C LEU A 305 18.05 -6.61 7.95
N PRO A 306 19.19 -7.31 8.04
CA PRO A 306 19.31 -8.72 7.66
C PRO A 306 18.38 -9.64 8.48
N GLU A 307 18.07 -10.82 7.94
CA GLU A 307 17.12 -11.76 8.55
C GLU A 307 17.54 -12.24 9.95
N ASP A 308 18.83 -12.49 10.16
CA ASP A 308 19.40 -12.88 11.45
C ASP A 308 19.17 -11.83 12.53
N ILE A 309 19.34 -10.56 12.17
CA ILE A 309 19.11 -9.43 13.08
C ILE A 309 17.62 -9.20 13.30
N GLN A 310 16.80 -9.40 12.27
CA GLN A 310 15.34 -9.34 12.42
C GLN A 310 14.85 -10.36 13.44
N LEU A 311 15.33 -11.60 13.36
CA LEU A 311 14.97 -12.65 14.32
C LEU A 311 15.44 -12.30 15.74
N ALA A 312 16.68 -11.79 15.87
CA ALA A 312 17.24 -11.43 17.16
C ALA A 312 16.43 -10.32 17.86
N TYR A 313 16.16 -9.20 17.19
CA TYR A 313 15.41 -8.12 17.80
C TYR A 313 13.92 -8.45 18.01
N VAL A 314 13.30 -9.23 17.12
CA VAL A 314 11.90 -9.65 17.30
C VAL A 314 11.78 -10.51 18.57
N ARG A 315 12.69 -11.44 18.77
CA ARG A 315 12.69 -12.33 19.95
C ARG A 315 13.06 -11.62 21.27
N SER A 316 13.59 -10.41 21.24
CA SER A 316 13.77 -9.60 22.44
C SER A 316 12.48 -8.92 22.94
N ILE A 317 11.41 -8.96 22.14
CA ILE A 317 10.13 -8.29 22.42
C ILE A 317 9.23 -9.24 23.21
N ARG A 318 8.58 -8.70 24.26
CA ARG A 318 7.64 -9.46 25.10
C ARG A 318 6.53 -10.11 24.27
N GLY A 319 6.32 -11.40 24.50
CA GLY A 319 5.33 -12.24 23.81
C GLY A 319 5.79 -12.75 22.45
N LEU A 320 7.02 -12.36 22.01
CA LEU A 320 7.64 -12.78 20.76
C LEU A 320 8.95 -13.57 20.97
N GLU A 321 9.26 -13.99 22.19
CA GLU A 321 10.52 -14.65 22.54
C GLU A 321 10.75 -15.95 21.75
N ARG A 322 9.66 -16.62 21.36
CA ARG A 322 9.68 -17.86 20.56
C ARG A 322 9.24 -17.62 19.12
N ALA A 323 9.17 -16.34 18.67
CA ALA A 323 8.67 -15.98 17.36
C ALA A 323 9.42 -16.69 16.23
N GLN A 324 8.65 -17.14 15.25
CA GLN A 324 9.13 -17.68 13.98
C GLN A 324 8.74 -16.72 12.85
N ILE A 325 9.73 -16.27 12.10
CA ILE A 325 9.53 -15.38 10.95
C ILE A 325 9.25 -16.23 9.72
N ALA A 326 8.02 -16.15 9.20
CA ALA A 326 7.63 -16.81 7.96
C ALA A 326 8.07 -16.05 6.71
N GLN A 327 8.19 -14.73 6.82
CA GLN A 327 8.65 -13.85 5.75
C GLN A 327 9.45 -12.71 6.37
N PRO A 328 10.66 -12.42 5.89
CA PRO A 328 11.45 -11.31 6.41
C PRO A 328 10.79 -9.96 6.09
N GLY A 329 11.05 -8.97 6.93
CA GLY A 329 10.81 -7.58 6.63
C GLY A 329 11.78 -7.08 5.56
N TYR A 330 11.37 -6.10 4.78
CA TYR A 330 12.22 -5.54 3.71
C TYR A 330 11.89 -4.09 3.45
N ALA A 331 12.86 -3.37 2.90
CA ALA A 331 12.59 -2.13 2.19
C ALA A 331 12.34 -2.41 0.71
N VAL A 332 11.54 -1.60 0.06
CA VAL A 332 11.37 -1.60 -1.39
C VAL A 332 11.54 -0.20 -1.94
N GLU A 333 12.43 -0.08 -2.92
CA GLU A 333 12.57 1.10 -3.75
C GLU A 333 11.83 0.92 -5.06
N TYR A 334 11.28 2.02 -5.59
CA TYR A 334 10.57 2.01 -6.87
C TYR A 334 10.54 3.39 -7.49
N ASP A 335 10.40 3.44 -8.81
CA ASP A 335 10.31 4.68 -9.55
C ASP A 335 8.93 5.33 -9.36
N TYR A 336 8.90 6.65 -9.35
CA TYR A 336 7.68 7.45 -9.35
C TYR A 336 7.84 8.68 -10.23
N VAL A 337 6.73 9.19 -10.75
CA VAL A 337 6.73 10.48 -11.47
C VAL A 337 6.48 11.62 -10.50
N ASP A 338 7.28 12.69 -10.56
CA ASP A 338 7.10 13.85 -9.71
C ASP A 338 5.73 14.51 -10.01
N PRO A 339 4.83 14.59 -9.01
CA PRO A 339 3.50 15.14 -9.22
C PRO A 339 3.47 16.60 -9.60
N ARG A 340 4.59 17.32 -9.54
CA ARG A 340 4.70 18.72 -10.00
C ARG A 340 4.69 18.84 -11.53
N ALA A 341 5.00 17.75 -12.24
CA ALA A 341 4.93 17.69 -13.71
C ALA A 341 3.51 17.67 -14.26
N TRP A 342 2.50 17.68 -13.41
CA TRP A 342 1.12 17.44 -13.79
C TRP A 342 0.33 18.71 -14.00
N LEU A 343 -0.57 18.66 -15.00
CA LEU A 343 -1.59 19.69 -15.20
C LEU A 343 -2.66 19.57 -14.09
N ARG A 344 -3.46 20.63 -13.89
CA ARG A 344 -4.58 20.68 -12.94
C ARG A 344 -5.56 19.49 -13.07
N ARG A 345 -5.63 18.85 -14.23
CA ARG A 345 -6.51 17.72 -14.55
C ARG A 345 -5.82 16.34 -14.43
N TRP A 346 -4.69 16.22 -13.74
CA TRP A 346 -3.95 14.98 -13.58
C TRP A 346 -3.41 14.35 -14.89
N ARG A 347 -3.24 15.16 -15.92
CA ARG A 347 -2.57 14.76 -17.16
C ARG A 347 -1.12 15.18 -17.12
N SER A 348 -0.26 14.39 -17.75
CA SER A 348 1.13 14.81 -17.98
C SER A 348 1.17 16.05 -18.87
N ARG A 349 2.05 16.99 -18.55
CA ARG A 349 2.36 18.13 -19.43
C ARG A 349 3.20 17.72 -20.64
N ILE A 350 3.86 16.58 -20.54
CA ILE A 350 4.85 16.10 -21.47
C ILE A 350 4.26 15.03 -22.38
N CYS A 351 3.35 14.20 -21.86
CA CYS A 351 2.67 13.16 -22.61
C CYS A 351 1.15 13.32 -22.48
N GLN A 352 0.48 13.70 -23.58
CA GLN A 352 -0.97 13.79 -23.59
C GLN A 352 -1.57 12.38 -23.59
N GLY A 353 -2.56 12.13 -22.71
CA GLY A 353 -3.19 10.82 -22.57
C GLY A 353 -2.62 9.95 -21.44
N CYS A 354 -1.50 10.33 -20.83
CA CYS A 354 -0.97 9.65 -19.65
C CYS A 354 -1.53 10.26 -18.36
N SER A 355 -2.02 9.44 -17.45
CA SER A 355 -2.48 9.82 -16.12
C SER A 355 -1.89 8.92 -15.03
N TRP A 356 -1.59 9.50 -13.87
CA TRP A 356 -0.88 8.83 -12.79
C TRP A 356 -1.56 9.07 -11.42
N PRO A 357 -2.62 8.37 -11.07
CA PRO A 357 -3.13 8.38 -9.71
C PRO A 357 -2.37 7.34 -8.87
N GLY A 358 -1.28 7.70 -8.26
CA GLY A 358 -0.48 6.79 -7.44
C GLY A 358 -0.37 7.23 -5.98
N ARG A 359 0.15 6.35 -5.12
CA ARG A 359 0.39 6.61 -3.68
C ARG A 359 1.18 7.90 -3.42
N SER A 360 2.20 8.17 -4.22
CA SER A 360 3.04 9.35 -4.09
C SER A 360 2.30 10.64 -4.40
N THR A 361 1.42 10.59 -5.39
CA THR A 361 0.61 11.71 -5.84
C THR A 361 -0.49 12.03 -4.84
N ALA A 362 -1.25 11.04 -4.40
CA ALA A 362 -2.30 11.21 -3.40
C ALA A 362 -1.77 11.83 -2.10
N ARG A 363 -0.62 11.37 -1.59
CA ARG A 363 -0.03 11.90 -0.35
C ARG A 363 0.46 13.35 -0.45
N ARG A 364 1.02 13.79 -1.59
CA ARG A 364 1.47 15.20 -1.76
C ARG A 364 0.33 16.17 -2.04
N VAL A 365 -0.68 15.74 -2.76
CA VAL A 365 -1.89 16.55 -3.01
C VAL A 365 -2.66 16.80 -1.73
N MET A 366 -2.75 15.82 -0.83
CA MET A 366 -3.35 16.00 0.49
C MET A 366 -2.71 17.12 1.30
N LYS A 367 -1.38 17.32 1.25
CA LYS A 367 -0.71 18.41 1.95
C LYS A 367 -1.05 19.82 1.42
N ARG A 368 -1.25 19.96 0.10
CA ARG A 368 -1.63 21.25 -0.50
C ARG A 368 -3.12 21.56 -0.33
N ARG A 369 -3.99 20.55 -0.23
CA ARG A 369 -5.45 20.73 -0.06
C ARG A 369 -5.89 21.13 1.32
N ARG A 370 -5.14 20.88 2.39
CA ARG A 370 -5.43 21.49 3.71
C ARG A 370 -5.56 23.01 3.67
N ARG A 371 -5.09 23.67 2.59
CA ARG A 371 -5.20 25.13 2.39
C ARG A 371 -6.29 25.59 1.41
N LYS A 372 -6.97 24.71 0.65
CA LYS A 372 -7.90 25.14 -0.43
C LYS A 372 -9.08 24.18 -0.71
N GLY A 373 -9.71 23.56 0.23
CA GLY A 373 -11.07 22.95 0.15
C GLY A 373 -11.59 22.42 -1.21
N TRP A 374 -10.94 21.45 -1.88
CA TRP A 374 -11.41 20.90 -3.17
C TRP A 374 -11.47 19.37 -3.16
N SER A 375 -12.58 18.81 -3.64
CA SER A 375 -12.86 17.39 -3.76
C SER A 375 -12.15 16.73 -4.95
N LEU A 376 -11.88 15.42 -4.83
CA LEU A 376 -11.05 14.60 -5.70
C LEU A 376 -11.86 14.02 -6.82
N VAL A 377 -12.71 14.43 -7.48
CA VAL A 377 -13.26 13.93 -8.76
C VAL A 377 -14.16 15.01 -9.38
N SER A 378 -13.64 15.71 -10.32
CA SER A 378 -14.44 16.27 -11.40
C SER A 378 -13.83 15.76 -12.70
N MET A 379 -14.19 14.54 -13.09
CA MET A 379 -14.12 14.15 -14.48
C MET A 379 -15.33 14.77 -15.17
N ARG A 380 -15.16 15.89 -15.83
CA ARG A 380 -16.12 16.35 -16.84
C ARG A 380 -15.59 15.97 -18.21
N HIS A 381 -16.52 15.55 -19.07
CA HIS A 381 -16.47 15.08 -20.45
C HIS A 381 -15.33 15.60 -21.31
#